data_3b68418170ffc04e4ef2417bfe42600b
#
_entry.id   3b68418170ffc04e4ef2417bfe42600b
#
_cell.length_a   1.000
_cell.length_b   1.000
_cell.length_c   1.000
_cell.angle_alpha   90.00
_cell.angle_beta   90.00
_cell.angle_gamma   90.00
#
_symmetry.space_group_name_H-M   'P 1'
#
loop_
_entity.id
_entity.type
_entity.pdbx_description
1 polymer ?
#
loop_
_entity_poly.entity_id
_entity_poly.type
_entity_poly.pdbx_seq_one_letter_code
_entity_poly.pdbx_strand_id
1 'polypeptide(L)'
;MPETAIAPLEGIVSPAGAIAVNQFGAGFTALRQRTAALRQADVAARRARLKKLENWLHAHRTDIQNALFADFRKPAAETDLTEIWTSLVEIKHTSSHLKKWMAPRRVGVSMALLGTRSWVQVEPKGVVLIIAPWNYPFYLAVGPLISAIAAGNAVVIKPAEQTPATSALLRRLCEDLFRPDEVLLLEGGKETATELLKLPWDHIFFTGSPEVGKIVMRAAAEHLSGLTLELGGKNPAVVDETANLRDAAEKIVWGKFLNNGQTCVAPDYLLVQESVQPALLTELTAAIQRAYNPSGAGIEQSDSLARVVNKQHFARLVGLLEDAQTKGATLATGGTVDEAQNYIEPTILTNVPATARVLEEEIFGPLLPVLTFKNLPETTDYINARLKPLAQYVFSTNAENRRYLLDNISAGGAGVNETVLHFAHPELPTGGVGNSGLGKAHGHSGFLAFSNEKGVMRQRVGLTGIKAMYPPYTGKVQKLIELLVKYL
;
A
#
# COMPACT_ATOMS: atom_id res chain seq x y z
N MET A 1 -28.86 -22.03 26.40
CA MET A 1 -27.51 -22.12 27.01
C MET A 1 -27.19 -20.75 27.56
N PRO A 2 -26.77 -20.59 28.83
CA PRO A 2 -26.51 -19.26 29.38
C PRO A 2 -25.33 -18.61 28.66
N GLU A 3 -25.51 -17.35 28.29
CA GLU A 3 -24.45 -16.46 27.84
C GLU A 3 -23.38 -16.36 28.95
N THR A 4 -22.23 -16.96 28.73
CA THR A 4 -21.08 -16.72 29.59
C THR A 4 -20.67 -15.25 29.40
N ALA A 5 -20.96 -14.44 30.42
CA ALA A 5 -20.48 -13.06 30.50
C ALA A 5 -18.96 -13.05 30.36
N ILE A 6 -18.47 -12.48 29.26
CA ILE A 6 -17.05 -12.20 29.04
C ILE A 6 -16.69 -11.10 30.05
N ALA A 7 -15.74 -11.37 30.93
CA ALA A 7 -15.21 -10.37 31.84
C ALA A 7 -14.78 -9.13 31.06
N PRO A 8 -15.09 -7.90 31.53
CA PRO A 8 -14.64 -6.70 30.85
C PRO A 8 -13.13 -6.66 30.82
N LEU A 9 -12.57 -6.32 29.65
CA LEU A 9 -11.12 -6.09 29.43
C LEU A 9 -10.64 -4.78 30.09
N GLU A 10 -11.35 -4.34 31.15
CA GLU A 10 -10.96 -3.18 31.97
C GLU A 10 -9.62 -3.48 32.65
N GLY A 11 -8.58 -2.78 32.26
CA GLY A 11 -7.21 -2.94 32.78
C GLY A 11 -6.14 -3.25 31.74
N ILE A 12 -6.49 -3.46 30.49
CA ILE A 12 -5.52 -3.73 29.40
C ILE A 12 -4.88 -2.45 28.88
N VAL A 13 -5.48 -1.28 29.15
CA VAL A 13 -5.00 0.02 28.67
C VAL A 13 -4.40 0.81 29.83
N SER A 14 -3.07 0.83 29.92
CA SER A 14 -2.35 1.77 30.78
C SER A 14 -2.35 3.17 30.13
N PRO A 15 -2.49 4.26 30.91
CA PRO A 15 -2.41 5.63 30.40
C PRO A 15 -1.07 6.00 29.75
N ALA A 16 -0.07 5.13 29.81
CA ALA A 16 1.29 5.32 29.29
C ALA A 16 1.60 4.46 28.04
N GLY A 17 0.60 3.90 27.34
CA GLY A 17 0.77 3.36 25.99
C GLY A 17 1.62 2.08 25.83
N ALA A 18 2.12 1.47 26.88
CA ALA A 18 2.85 0.21 26.79
C ALA A 18 2.02 -0.94 27.38
N ILE A 19 1.31 -1.66 26.52
CA ILE A 19 0.68 -2.92 26.91
C ILE A 19 1.79 -3.95 27.10
N ALA A 20 1.93 -4.48 28.33
CA ALA A 20 2.78 -5.63 28.55
C ALA A 20 2.23 -6.81 27.74
N VAL A 21 3.02 -7.38 26.84
CA VAL A 21 2.63 -8.45 25.89
C VAL A 21 2.02 -9.67 26.59
N ASN A 22 2.38 -9.92 27.85
CA ASN A 22 1.76 -10.97 28.67
C ASN A 22 0.23 -10.74 28.90
N GLN A 23 -0.28 -9.52 28.75
CA GLN A 23 -1.71 -9.19 28.87
C GLN A 23 -2.44 -9.34 27.52
N PHE A 24 -1.73 -9.34 26.38
CA PHE A 24 -2.33 -9.46 25.07
C PHE A 24 -2.74 -10.89 24.72
N GLY A 25 -2.22 -11.92 25.37
CA GLY A 25 -2.59 -13.31 25.15
C GLY A 25 -4.09 -13.59 25.31
N ALA A 26 -4.73 -12.97 26.30
CA ALA A 26 -6.18 -13.07 26.50
C ALA A 26 -6.97 -12.37 25.38
N GLY A 27 -6.54 -11.17 24.95
CA GLY A 27 -7.14 -10.43 23.83
C GLY A 27 -7.02 -11.20 22.50
N PHE A 28 -5.85 -11.77 22.21
CA PHE A 28 -5.65 -12.58 21.02
C PHE A 28 -6.53 -13.84 21.02
N THR A 29 -6.71 -14.47 22.17
CA THR A 29 -7.62 -15.62 22.33
C THR A 29 -9.08 -15.22 22.06
N ALA A 30 -9.52 -14.07 22.57
CA ALA A 30 -10.88 -13.55 22.31
C ALA A 30 -11.09 -13.26 20.82
N LEU A 31 -10.13 -12.63 20.13
CA LEU A 31 -10.15 -12.43 18.68
C LEU A 31 -10.27 -13.76 17.93
N ARG A 32 -9.49 -14.77 18.31
CA ARG A 32 -9.55 -16.12 17.71
C ARG A 32 -10.92 -16.77 17.89
N GLN A 33 -11.51 -16.68 19.06
CA GLN A 33 -12.86 -17.22 19.32
C GLN A 33 -13.93 -16.49 18.48
N ARG A 34 -13.76 -15.19 18.26
CA ARG A 34 -14.69 -14.36 17.49
C ARG A 34 -14.69 -14.69 15.99
N THR A 35 -13.61 -15.21 15.42
CA THR A 35 -13.48 -15.49 13.98
C THR A 35 -14.59 -16.39 13.44
N ALA A 36 -15.11 -17.35 14.22
CA ALA A 36 -16.18 -18.25 13.78
C ALA A 36 -17.47 -17.48 13.46
N ALA A 37 -17.84 -16.52 14.32
CA ALA A 37 -19.02 -15.68 14.11
C ALA A 37 -18.82 -14.69 12.95
N LEU A 38 -17.61 -14.11 12.81
CA LEU A 38 -17.26 -13.21 11.71
C LEU A 38 -17.29 -13.91 10.36
N ARG A 39 -16.82 -15.17 10.29
CA ARG A 39 -16.90 -16.00 9.08
C ARG A 39 -18.33 -16.21 8.60
N GLN A 40 -19.27 -16.36 9.52
CA GLN A 40 -20.69 -16.57 9.20
C GLN A 40 -21.45 -15.29 8.86
N ALA A 41 -20.84 -14.10 9.07
CA ALA A 41 -21.46 -12.83 8.74
C ALA A 41 -21.78 -12.75 7.23
N ASP A 42 -23.03 -12.50 6.90
CA ASP A 42 -23.50 -12.36 5.53
C ASP A 42 -23.11 -11.01 4.91
N VAL A 43 -23.47 -10.81 3.65
CA VAL A 43 -23.19 -9.57 2.91
C VAL A 43 -23.79 -8.34 3.59
N ALA A 44 -25.01 -8.47 4.15
CA ALA A 44 -25.69 -7.34 4.78
C ALA A 44 -24.97 -6.91 6.07
N ALA A 45 -24.57 -7.86 6.90
CA ALA A 45 -23.84 -7.60 8.13
C ALA A 45 -22.46 -6.96 7.86
N ARG A 46 -21.72 -7.45 6.83
CA ARG A 46 -20.43 -6.86 6.47
C ARG A 46 -20.58 -5.45 5.88
N ARG A 47 -21.59 -5.22 5.02
CA ARG A 47 -21.92 -3.87 4.51
C ARG A 47 -22.30 -2.90 5.62
N ALA A 48 -23.04 -3.36 6.63
CA ALA A 48 -23.40 -2.53 7.78
C ALA A 48 -22.17 -2.02 8.55
N ARG A 49 -21.12 -2.85 8.68
CA ARG A 49 -19.85 -2.44 9.30
C ARG A 49 -19.13 -1.39 8.45
N LEU A 50 -19.03 -1.61 7.13
CA LEU A 50 -18.47 -0.63 6.20
C LEU A 50 -19.24 0.69 6.24
N LYS A 51 -20.57 0.66 6.33
CA LYS A 51 -21.39 1.86 6.42
C LYS A 51 -21.19 2.63 7.72
N LYS A 52 -20.98 1.93 8.84
CA LYS A 52 -20.63 2.59 10.11
C LYS A 52 -19.31 3.34 9.99
N LEU A 53 -18.29 2.72 9.36
CA LEU A 53 -17.00 3.35 9.10
C LEU A 53 -17.16 4.57 8.19
N GLU A 54 -17.89 4.47 7.09
CA GLU A 54 -18.18 5.59 6.19
C GLU A 54 -18.83 6.78 6.94
N ASN A 55 -19.85 6.50 7.76
CA ASN A 55 -20.53 7.53 8.55
C ASN A 55 -19.58 8.19 9.56
N TRP A 56 -18.70 7.41 10.20
CA TRP A 56 -17.72 7.92 11.15
C TRP A 56 -16.72 8.86 10.46
N LEU A 57 -16.23 8.49 9.28
CA LEU A 57 -15.31 9.34 8.49
C LEU A 57 -15.95 10.70 8.18
N HIS A 58 -17.20 10.70 7.75
CA HIS A 58 -17.94 11.95 7.47
C HIS A 58 -18.13 12.80 8.73
N ALA A 59 -18.47 12.19 9.87
CA ALA A 59 -18.70 12.90 11.13
C ALA A 59 -17.42 13.48 11.74
N HIS A 60 -16.26 12.84 11.52
CA HIS A 60 -14.99 13.21 12.14
C HIS A 60 -13.97 13.80 11.14
N ARG A 61 -14.45 14.32 9.99
CA ARG A 61 -13.56 14.89 8.95
C ARG A 61 -12.59 15.92 9.51
N THR A 62 -13.09 16.87 10.30
CA THR A 62 -12.25 17.91 10.91
C THR A 62 -11.27 17.34 11.96
N ASP A 63 -11.67 16.35 12.71
CA ASP A 63 -10.77 15.67 13.68
C ASP A 63 -9.60 15.01 12.94
N ILE A 64 -9.87 14.36 11.79
CA ILE A 64 -8.83 13.74 10.94
C ILE A 64 -7.88 14.82 10.39
N GLN A 65 -8.40 15.93 9.87
CA GLN A 65 -7.59 17.06 9.38
C GLN A 65 -6.69 17.61 10.48
N ASN A 66 -7.25 17.85 11.69
CA ASN A 66 -6.50 18.39 12.82
C ASN A 66 -5.41 17.44 13.31
N ALA A 67 -5.67 16.13 13.36
CA ALA A 67 -4.68 15.14 13.78
C ALA A 67 -3.47 15.11 12.83
N LEU A 68 -3.70 15.07 11.52
CA LEU A 68 -2.64 15.07 10.51
C LEU A 68 -1.87 16.40 10.46
N PHE A 69 -2.56 17.51 10.69
CA PHE A 69 -1.90 18.81 10.83
C PHE A 69 -1.01 18.86 12.09
N ALA A 70 -1.49 18.33 13.20
CA ALA A 70 -0.72 18.28 14.45
C ALA A 70 0.54 17.40 14.32
N ASP A 71 0.46 16.28 13.60
CA ASP A 71 1.58 15.36 13.43
C ASP A 71 2.69 15.94 12.53
N PHE A 72 2.37 16.53 11.37
CA PHE A 72 3.36 17.05 10.42
C PHE A 72 2.84 18.15 9.48
N ARG A 73 1.91 18.96 9.95
CA ARG A 73 1.33 20.12 9.23
C ARG A 73 0.75 19.76 7.86
N LYS A 74 0.20 18.55 7.69
CA LYS A 74 -0.45 18.18 6.44
C LYS A 74 -1.66 19.07 6.18
N PRO A 75 -1.76 19.72 4.99
CA PRO A 75 -2.87 20.60 4.66
C PRO A 75 -4.22 19.89 4.73
N ALA A 76 -5.27 20.58 5.19
CA ALA A 76 -6.61 20.01 5.28
C ALA A 76 -7.13 19.49 3.94
N ALA A 77 -6.91 20.25 2.84
CA ALA A 77 -7.30 19.83 1.50
C ALA A 77 -6.55 18.57 1.03
N GLU A 78 -5.27 18.48 1.38
CA GLU A 78 -4.46 17.30 1.07
C GLU A 78 -4.89 16.09 1.90
N THR A 79 -5.22 16.29 3.19
CA THR A 79 -5.80 15.27 4.06
C THR A 79 -7.11 14.74 3.50
N ASP A 80 -8.00 15.64 3.05
CA ASP A 80 -9.26 15.25 2.42
C ASP A 80 -9.04 14.40 1.18
N LEU A 81 -8.13 14.80 0.31
CA LEU A 81 -7.86 14.13 -0.96
C LEU A 81 -7.21 12.75 -0.76
N THR A 82 -6.21 12.67 0.12
CA THR A 82 -5.30 11.52 0.17
C THR A 82 -5.63 10.52 1.27
N GLU A 83 -6.38 10.92 2.31
CA GLU A 83 -6.69 10.06 3.45
C GLU A 83 -8.20 9.78 3.55
N ILE A 84 -9.03 10.83 3.45
CA ILE A 84 -10.48 10.68 3.65
C ILE A 84 -11.17 10.22 2.37
N TRP A 85 -10.97 10.95 1.27
CA TRP A 85 -11.60 10.61 -0.01
C TRP A 85 -11.18 9.22 -0.51
N THR A 86 -9.91 8.89 -0.43
CA THR A 86 -9.39 7.56 -0.77
C THR A 86 -10.03 6.46 0.07
N SER A 87 -10.19 6.68 1.39
CA SER A 87 -10.89 5.75 2.28
C SER A 87 -12.37 5.60 1.91
N LEU A 88 -13.06 6.69 1.60
CA LEU A 88 -14.47 6.68 1.20
C LEU A 88 -14.69 5.98 -0.15
N VAL A 89 -13.78 6.19 -1.12
CA VAL A 89 -13.81 5.51 -2.42
C VAL A 89 -13.63 4.01 -2.23
N GLU A 90 -12.68 3.59 -1.39
CA GLU A 90 -12.43 2.18 -1.10
C GLU A 90 -13.64 1.52 -0.40
N ILE A 91 -14.25 2.18 0.60
CA ILE A 91 -15.47 1.69 1.26
C ILE A 91 -16.62 1.53 0.26
N LYS A 92 -16.87 2.54 -0.56
CA LYS A 92 -17.97 2.55 -1.53
C LYS A 92 -17.77 1.47 -2.59
N HIS A 93 -16.56 1.36 -3.13
CA HIS A 93 -16.22 0.35 -4.12
C HIS A 93 -16.39 -1.06 -3.54
N THR A 94 -15.77 -1.33 -2.39
CA THR A 94 -15.86 -2.61 -1.68
C THR A 94 -17.31 -2.97 -1.36
N SER A 95 -18.06 -2.05 -0.77
CA SER A 95 -19.46 -2.26 -0.41
C SER A 95 -20.34 -2.61 -1.61
N SER A 96 -20.15 -1.92 -2.75
CA SER A 96 -20.94 -2.18 -3.97
C SER A 96 -20.65 -3.56 -4.57
N HIS A 97 -19.39 -4.02 -4.53
CA HIS A 97 -18.95 -5.26 -5.15
C HIS A 97 -18.96 -6.47 -4.20
N LEU A 98 -19.13 -6.28 -2.89
CA LEU A 98 -18.97 -7.31 -1.87
C LEU A 98 -19.82 -8.56 -2.13
N LYS A 99 -21.09 -8.40 -2.58
CA LYS A 99 -21.98 -9.52 -2.93
C LYS A 99 -21.35 -10.40 -4.04
N LYS A 100 -20.75 -9.79 -5.05
CA LYS A 100 -20.09 -10.49 -6.15
C LYS A 100 -18.82 -11.19 -5.67
N TRP A 101 -18.02 -10.54 -4.83
CA TRP A 101 -16.77 -11.10 -4.32
C TRP A 101 -16.96 -12.26 -3.36
N MET A 102 -18.01 -12.23 -2.54
CA MET A 102 -18.36 -13.31 -1.61
C MET A 102 -19.07 -14.48 -2.29
N ALA A 103 -19.59 -14.30 -3.51
CA ALA A 103 -20.30 -15.36 -4.21
C ALA A 103 -19.34 -16.44 -4.70
N PRO A 104 -19.70 -17.74 -4.60
CA PRO A 104 -18.90 -18.82 -5.15
C PRO A 104 -18.68 -18.65 -6.66
N ARG A 105 -17.43 -18.61 -7.10
CA ARG A 105 -17.06 -18.48 -8.51
C ARG A 105 -16.96 -19.88 -9.16
N ARG A 106 -17.89 -20.19 -10.05
CA ARG A 106 -17.87 -21.44 -10.79
C ARG A 106 -16.64 -21.52 -11.71
N VAL A 107 -16.07 -22.71 -11.79
CA VAL A 107 -14.95 -23.01 -12.69
C VAL A 107 -15.35 -24.08 -13.69
N GLY A 108 -14.74 -24.06 -14.86
CA GLY A 108 -14.97 -25.06 -15.90
C GLY A 108 -14.54 -26.45 -15.45
N VAL A 109 -15.09 -27.47 -16.08
CA VAL A 109 -14.78 -28.88 -15.80
C VAL A 109 -14.19 -29.49 -17.08
N SER A 110 -13.06 -30.19 -16.95
CA SER A 110 -12.48 -30.97 -18.06
C SER A 110 -13.33 -32.22 -18.35
N MET A 111 -13.18 -32.80 -19.54
CA MET A 111 -13.86 -34.02 -19.94
C MET A 111 -13.66 -35.17 -18.92
N ALA A 112 -12.48 -35.28 -18.34
CA ALA A 112 -12.17 -36.28 -17.31
C ALA A 112 -12.98 -36.13 -16.01
N LEU A 113 -13.50 -34.93 -15.75
CA LEU A 113 -14.29 -34.58 -14.56
C LEU A 113 -15.78 -34.39 -14.84
N LEU A 114 -16.27 -34.90 -15.97
CA LEU A 114 -17.69 -34.84 -16.31
C LEU A 114 -18.55 -35.44 -15.19
N GLY A 115 -19.66 -34.74 -14.84
CA GLY A 115 -20.53 -35.10 -13.72
C GLY A 115 -20.16 -34.41 -12.42
N THR A 116 -19.06 -33.64 -12.36
CA THR A 116 -18.72 -32.81 -11.20
C THR A 116 -19.27 -31.39 -11.34
N ARG A 117 -19.38 -30.71 -10.21
CA ARG A 117 -19.56 -29.24 -10.12
C ARG A 117 -18.45 -28.68 -9.27
N SER A 118 -17.71 -27.72 -9.82
CA SER A 118 -16.56 -27.13 -9.14
C SER A 118 -16.69 -25.63 -9.03
N TRP A 119 -16.25 -25.08 -7.92
CA TRP A 119 -16.25 -23.65 -7.66
C TRP A 119 -15.13 -23.24 -6.71
N VAL A 120 -14.75 -21.99 -6.74
CA VAL A 120 -13.91 -21.36 -5.73
C VAL A 120 -14.81 -20.61 -4.75
N GLN A 121 -14.66 -20.89 -3.48
CA GLN A 121 -15.35 -20.23 -2.36
C GLN A 121 -14.34 -19.43 -1.56
N VAL A 122 -14.62 -18.15 -1.33
CA VAL A 122 -13.79 -17.30 -0.46
C VAL A 122 -14.26 -17.38 0.98
N GLU A 123 -13.30 -17.42 1.90
CA GLU A 123 -13.52 -17.39 3.34
C GLU A 123 -12.48 -16.51 4.02
N PRO A 124 -12.75 -15.86 5.18
CA PRO A 124 -11.75 -15.08 5.89
C PRO A 124 -10.55 -15.93 6.31
N LYS A 125 -9.37 -15.35 6.33
CA LYS A 125 -8.16 -16.02 6.85
C LYS A 125 -8.27 -16.29 8.35
N GLY A 126 -8.77 -15.33 9.14
CA GLY A 126 -8.93 -15.50 10.59
C GLY A 126 -8.60 -14.25 11.40
N VAL A 127 -7.55 -14.30 12.21
CA VAL A 127 -7.03 -13.14 12.96
C VAL A 127 -5.86 -12.54 12.20
N VAL A 128 -5.95 -11.26 11.85
CA VAL A 128 -4.96 -10.58 11.02
C VAL A 128 -4.32 -9.40 11.74
N LEU A 129 -3.04 -9.15 11.45
CA LEU A 129 -2.29 -8.01 11.96
C LEU A 129 -2.05 -7.03 10.82
N ILE A 130 -2.38 -5.75 11.05
CA ILE A 130 -2.06 -4.62 10.17
C ILE A 130 -1.04 -3.75 10.88
N ILE A 131 0.16 -3.61 10.29
CA ILE A 131 1.20 -2.69 10.78
C ILE A 131 1.26 -1.54 9.79
N ALA A 132 0.77 -0.37 10.21
CA ALA A 132 0.63 0.81 9.38
C ALA A 132 1.84 1.76 9.49
N PRO A 133 2.22 2.47 8.43
CA PRO A 133 3.30 3.45 8.40
C PRO A 133 2.82 4.83 8.84
N TRP A 134 3.77 5.78 8.89
CA TRP A 134 3.56 7.15 9.36
C TRP A 134 3.23 8.17 8.27
N ASN A 135 3.45 7.85 6.98
CA ASN A 135 3.36 8.87 5.91
C ASN A 135 1.92 9.20 5.47
N TYR A 136 1.04 8.21 5.40
CA TYR A 136 -0.41 8.34 5.28
C TYR A 136 -1.05 7.54 6.41
N PRO A 137 -0.88 8.01 7.66
CA PRO A 137 -1.12 7.17 8.85
C PRO A 137 -2.58 6.77 9.02
N PHE A 138 -3.50 7.58 8.53
CA PHE A 138 -4.93 7.26 8.59
C PHE A 138 -5.32 6.29 7.48
N TYR A 139 -5.06 6.63 6.22
CA TYR A 139 -5.46 5.79 5.08
C TYR A 139 -4.78 4.43 5.05
N LEU A 140 -3.47 4.37 5.32
CA LEU A 140 -2.74 3.11 5.29
C LEU A 140 -3.01 2.20 6.50
N ALA A 141 -3.76 2.68 7.49
CA ALA A 141 -4.38 1.85 8.53
C ALA A 141 -5.81 1.44 8.13
N VAL A 142 -6.61 2.40 7.65
CA VAL A 142 -8.03 2.21 7.36
C VAL A 142 -8.26 1.43 6.05
N GLY A 143 -7.46 1.62 5.02
CA GLY A 143 -7.57 0.89 3.75
C GLY A 143 -7.47 -0.64 3.91
N PRO A 144 -6.40 -1.17 4.52
CA PRO A 144 -6.32 -2.58 4.86
C PRO A 144 -7.42 -3.05 5.83
N LEU A 145 -7.83 -2.20 6.78
CA LEU A 145 -8.96 -2.51 7.68
C LEU A 145 -10.25 -2.71 6.89
N ILE A 146 -10.56 -1.85 5.90
CA ILE A 146 -11.74 -2.00 5.02
C ILE A 146 -11.73 -3.38 4.35
N SER A 147 -10.61 -3.76 3.77
CA SER A 147 -10.45 -5.06 3.10
C SER A 147 -10.59 -6.23 4.07
N ALA A 148 -9.99 -6.14 5.27
CA ALA A 148 -10.01 -7.18 6.29
C ALA A 148 -11.41 -7.41 6.86
N ILE A 149 -12.17 -6.34 7.21
CA ILE A 149 -13.55 -6.48 7.71
C ILE A 149 -14.52 -6.90 6.62
N ALA A 150 -14.31 -6.49 5.37
CA ALA A 150 -15.07 -6.94 4.22
C ALA A 150 -14.90 -8.45 4.00
N ALA A 151 -13.67 -8.96 4.14
CA ALA A 151 -13.39 -10.39 4.08
C ALA A 151 -13.91 -11.18 5.31
N GLY A 152 -14.17 -10.51 6.44
CA GLY A 152 -14.74 -11.10 7.65
C GLY A 152 -13.70 -11.57 8.67
N ASN A 153 -12.55 -10.92 8.73
CA ASN A 153 -11.50 -11.21 9.71
C ASN A 153 -11.69 -10.46 11.02
N ALA A 154 -11.09 -10.97 12.08
CA ALA A 154 -10.75 -10.22 13.28
C ALA A 154 -9.42 -9.52 13.05
N VAL A 155 -9.27 -8.26 13.52
CA VAL A 155 -8.17 -7.40 13.12
C VAL A 155 -7.45 -6.82 14.34
N VAL A 156 -6.11 -6.81 14.30
CA VAL A 156 -5.29 -5.98 15.17
C VAL A 156 -4.57 -4.94 14.31
N ILE A 157 -4.61 -3.69 14.72
CA ILE A 157 -3.90 -2.58 14.07
C ILE A 157 -2.79 -2.09 14.98
N LYS A 158 -1.57 -2.03 14.46
CA LYS A 158 -0.44 -1.33 15.09
C LYS A 158 -0.16 -0.07 14.26
N PRO A 159 -0.59 1.12 14.69
CA PRO A 159 -0.30 2.37 14.00
C PRO A 159 1.15 2.81 14.22
N ALA A 160 1.58 3.84 13.50
CA ALA A 160 2.92 4.38 13.61
C ALA A 160 3.09 5.26 14.87
N GLU A 161 4.17 5.07 15.60
CA GLU A 161 4.54 5.88 16.77
C GLU A 161 4.98 7.30 16.40
N GLN A 162 5.35 7.53 15.13
CA GLN A 162 5.79 8.84 14.63
C GLN A 162 4.63 9.83 14.42
N THR A 163 3.38 9.35 14.41
CA THR A 163 2.17 10.16 14.22
C THR A 163 1.17 9.94 15.37
N PRO A 164 1.51 10.42 16.58
CA PRO A 164 0.75 10.11 17.79
C PRO A 164 -0.68 10.67 17.78
N ALA A 165 -0.91 11.85 17.18
CA ALA A 165 -2.25 12.44 17.13
C ALA A 165 -3.18 11.59 16.25
N THR A 166 -2.70 11.15 15.07
CA THR A 166 -3.46 10.26 14.20
C THR A 166 -3.63 8.87 14.84
N SER A 167 -2.64 8.34 15.56
CA SER A 167 -2.74 7.06 16.27
C SER A 167 -3.83 7.09 17.35
N ALA A 168 -3.89 8.16 18.14
CA ALA A 168 -4.94 8.36 19.13
C ALA A 168 -6.34 8.46 18.50
N LEU A 169 -6.44 9.13 17.33
CA LEU A 169 -7.69 9.22 16.57
C LEU A 169 -8.13 7.85 16.04
N LEU A 170 -7.19 7.05 15.51
CA LEU A 170 -7.46 5.68 15.04
C LEU A 170 -7.92 4.77 16.18
N ARG A 171 -7.36 4.94 17.40
CA ARG A 171 -7.83 4.22 18.59
C ARG A 171 -9.29 4.56 18.88
N ARG A 172 -9.65 5.86 18.91
CA ARG A 172 -11.03 6.30 19.08
C ARG A 172 -11.95 5.72 18.00
N LEU A 173 -11.55 5.71 16.74
CA LEU A 173 -12.30 5.07 15.65
C LEU A 173 -12.58 3.61 15.94
N CYS A 174 -11.59 2.85 16.40
CA CYS A 174 -11.76 1.43 16.71
C CYS A 174 -12.73 1.23 17.90
N GLU A 175 -12.58 2.02 18.97
CA GLU A 175 -13.41 1.97 20.16
C GLU A 175 -14.88 2.36 19.88
N ASP A 176 -15.10 3.38 19.02
CA ASP A 176 -16.44 3.85 18.65
C ASP A 176 -17.20 2.84 17.76
N LEU A 177 -16.50 2.09 16.92
CA LEU A 177 -17.16 1.31 15.86
C LEU A 177 -17.17 -0.19 16.08
N PHE A 178 -16.21 -0.74 16.82
CA PHE A 178 -15.98 -2.17 16.89
C PHE A 178 -15.89 -2.66 18.33
N ARG A 179 -16.18 -3.92 18.50
CA ARG A 179 -15.91 -4.61 19.76
C ARG A 179 -14.41 -4.93 19.84
N PRO A 180 -13.80 -4.94 21.05
CA PRO A 180 -12.38 -5.27 21.20
C PRO A 180 -11.99 -6.68 20.71
N ASP A 181 -12.97 -7.61 20.65
CA ASP A 181 -12.80 -8.95 20.10
C ASP A 181 -13.00 -9.03 18.56
N GLU A 182 -13.27 -7.90 17.90
CA GLU A 182 -13.42 -7.79 16.44
C GLU A 182 -12.29 -6.96 15.81
N VAL A 183 -12.06 -5.75 16.33
CA VAL A 183 -10.96 -4.88 15.91
C VAL A 183 -10.32 -4.27 17.15
N LEU A 184 -9.02 -4.44 17.30
CA LEU A 184 -8.23 -3.91 18.40
C LEU A 184 -7.09 -3.07 17.84
N LEU A 185 -6.85 -1.88 18.40
CA LEU A 185 -5.71 -1.06 18.07
C LEU A 185 -4.71 -1.05 19.23
N LEU A 186 -3.43 -1.28 18.92
CA LEU A 186 -2.34 -1.33 19.87
C LEU A 186 -1.27 -0.31 19.50
N GLU A 187 -1.18 0.77 20.27
CA GLU A 187 -0.12 1.76 20.12
C GLU A 187 1.20 1.24 20.72
N GLY A 188 2.29 1.83 20.29
CA GLY A 188 3.62 1.54 20.78
C GLY A 188 4.67 1.56 19.68
N GLY A 189 5.93 1.49 20.07
CA GLY A 189 7.08 1.56 19.19
C GLY A 189 7.50 0.20 18.61
N LYS A 190 8.79 0.11 18.30
CA LYS A 190 9.44 -1.07 17.74
C LYS A 190 9.28 -2.31 18.62
N GLU A 191 9.33 -2.13 19.94
CA GLU A 191 9.21 -3.22 20.92
C GLU A 191 7.83 -3.87 20.83
N THR A 192 6.76 -3.07 20.77
CA THR A 192 5.38 -3.56 20.58
C THR A 192 5.24 -4.34 19.27
N ALA A 193 5.77 -3.81 18.16
CA ALA A 193 5.75 -4.51 16.89
C ALA A 193 6.50 -5.86 16.98
N THR A 194 7.67 -5.88 17.62
CA THR A 194 8.47 -7.10 17.79
C THR A 194 7.72 -8.17 18.58
N GLU A 195 7.02 -7.79 19.64
CA GLU A 195 6.24 -8.73 20.44
C GLU A 195 4.99 -9.22 19.68
N LEU A 196 4.30 -8.34 18.96
CA LEU A 196 3.17 -8.75 18.11
C LEU A 196 3.58 -9.76 17.05
N LEU A 197 4.77 -9.61 16.46
CA LEU A 197 5.30 -10.52 15.45
C LEU A 197 5.61 -11.93 15.98
N LYS A 198 5.66 -12.14 17.30
CA LYS A 198 5.81 -13.48 17.90
C LYS A 198 4.51 -14.29 17.94
N LEU A 199 3.38 -13.67 17.65
CA LEU A 199 2.07 -14.32 17.72
C LEU A 199 1.70 -15.03 16.41
N PRO A 200 0.93 -16.14 16.45
CA PRO A 200 0.57 -16.93 15.28
C PRO A 200 -0.60 -16.31 14.50
N TRP A 201 -0.32 -15.24 13.79
CA TRP A 201 -1.30 -14.57 12.91
C TRP A 201 -1.68 -15.45 11.72
N ASP A 202 -2.94 -15.37 11.29
CA ASP A 202 -3.36 -16.02 10.04
C ASP A 202 -2.92 -15.20 8.81
N HIS A 203 -2.72 -13.87 8.99
CA HIS A 203 -2.15 -12.98 7.98
C HIS A 203 -1.53 -11.74 8.61
N ILE A 204 -0.42 -11.27 8.06
CA ILE A 204 0.20 -10.00 8.41
C ILE A 204 0.19 -9.10 7.17
N PHE A 205 -0.38 -7.90 7.31
CA PHE A 205 -0.32 -6.84 6.33
C PHE A 205 0.62 -5.75 6.84
N PHE A 206 1.72 -5.54 6.18
CA PHE A 206 2.75 -4.58 6.57
C PHE A 206 2.98 -3.56 5.47
N THR A 207 2.99 -2.28 5.83
CA THR A 207 3.44 -1.19 4.96
C THR A 207 4.61 -0.47 5.63
N GLY A 208 5.73 -0.33 4.92
CA GLY A 208 6.92 0.31 5.45
C GLY A 208 8.17 0.09 4.60
N SER A 209 9.37 0.19 5.22
CA SER A 209 10.62 0.03 4.48
C SER A 209 10.94 -1.42 4.13
N PRO A 210 11.70 -1.68 3.05
CA PRO A 210 12.14 -3.02 2.67
C PRO A 210 12.93 -3.75 3.77
N GLU A 211 13.71 -3.01 4.57
CA GLU A 211 14.49 -3.58 5.68
C GLU A 211 13.58 -4.16 6.76
N VAL A 212 12.56 -3.39 7.17
CA VAL A 212 11.57 -3.85 8.16
C VAL A 212 10.69 -4.95 7.55
N GLY A 213 10.32 -4.84 6.29
CA GLY A 213 9.60 -5.88 5.56
C GLY A 213 10.27 -7.25 5.61
N LYS A 214 11.61 -7.30 5.49
CA LYS A 214 12.39 -8.54 5.64
C LYS A 214 12.33 -9.10 7.07
N ILE A 215 12.26 -8.25 8.10
CA ILE A 215 12.09 -8.67 9.50
C ILE A 215 10.71 -9.29 9.69
N VAL A 216 9.67 -8.61 9.20
CA VAL A 216 8.28 -9.11 9.25
C VAL A 216 8.14 -10.44 8.52
N MET A 217 8.77 -10.58 7.35
CA MET A 217 8.76 -11.81 6.57
C MET A 217 9.40 -12.99 7.31
N ARG A 218 10.54 -12.75 7.99
CA ARG A 218 11.18 -13.79 8.81
C ARG A 218 10.28 -14.22 9.98
N ALA A 219 9.68 -13.26 10.67
CA ALA A 219 8.76 -13.55 11.77
C ALA A 219 7.50 -14.30 11.30
N ALA A 220 6.94 -13.95 10.15
CA ALA A 220 5.79 -14.63 9.56
C ALA A 220 6.11 -16.11 9.25
N ALA A 221 7.34 -16.41 8.86
CA ALA A 221 7.76 -17.77 8.53
C ALA A 221 7.70 -18.73 9.73
N GLU A 222 7.93 -18.25 10.97
CA GLU A 222 7.88 -19.06 12.19
C GLU A 222 6.50 -19.70 12.43
N HIS A 223 5.44 -19.06 11.93
CA HIS A 223 4.06 -19.50 12.10
C HIS A 223 3.35 -19.86 10.77
N LEU A 224 4.08 -19.81 9.64
CA LEU A 224 3.51 -19.94 8.29
C LEU A 224 2.36 -18.95 8.06
N SER A 225 2.46 -17.76 8.66
CA SER A 225 1.48 -16.69 8.48
C SER A 225 1.44 -16.21 7.03
N GLY A 226 0.24 -16.00 6.48
CA GLY A 226 0.09 -15.32 5.19
C GLY A 226 0.68 -13.90 5.28
N LEU A 227 1.17 -13.34 4.17
CA LEU A 227 1.87 -12.07 4.18
C LEU A 227 1.50 -11.20 2.99
N THR A 228 1.28 -9.89 3.26
CA THR A 228 1.29 -8.81 2.27
C THR A 228 2.28 -7.76 2.73
N LEU A 229 3.19 -7.39 1.85
CA LEU A 229 4.21 -6.36 2.08
C LEU A 229 4.04 -5.25 1.05
N GLU A 230 3.68 -4.07 1.52
CA GLU A 230 3.66 -2.84 0.72
C GLU A 230 4.91 -2.02 1.11
N LEU A 231 5.90 -2.04 0.23
CA LEU A 231 7.21 -1.47 0.52
C LEU A 231 7.48 -0.27 -0.38
N GLY A 232 8.58 0.44 -0.10
CA GLY A 232 9.03 1.55 -0.92
C GLY A 232 9.88 1.11 -2.11
N GLY A 233 10.39 2.11 -2.84
CA GLY A 233 11.30 1.91 -3.97
C GLY A 233 11.69 3.22 -4.62
N LYS A 234 12.73 3.18 -5.47
CA LYS A 234 13.17 4.35 -6.26
C LYS A 234 12.38 4.42 -7.56
N ASN A 235 11.28 5.18 -7.56
CA ASN A 235 10.35 5.26 -8.68
C ASN A 235 10.87 6.19 -9.78
N PRO A 236 11.15 5.70 -10.99
CA PRO A 236 11.54 6.53 -12.12
C PRO A 236 10.34 7.29 -12.70
N ALA A 237 10.57 8.53 -13.14
CA ALA A 237 9.71 9.20 -14.09
C ALA A 237 10.53 9.53 -15.35
N VAL A 238 10.14 8.96 -16.47
CA VAL A 238 10.80 9.13 -17.77
C VAL A 238 10.04 10.16 -18.58
N VAL A 239 10.74 11.19 -19.06
CA VAL A 239 10.16 12.26 -19.89
C VAL A 239 10.92 12.27 -21.21
N ASP A 240 10.27 11.89 -22.31
CA ASP A 240 10.87 11.94 -23.65
C ASP A 240 10.58 13.28 -24.36
N GLU A 241 11.21 13.47 -25.51
CA GLU A 241 11.10 14.70 -26.30
C GLU A 241 9.68 14.99 -26.85
N THR A 242 8.81 13.97 -26.85
CA THR A 242 7.42 14.11 -27.33
C THR A 242 6.45 14.56 -26.26
N ALA A 243 6.88 14.60 -24.97
CA ALA A 243 6.04 14.94 -23.85
C ALA A 243 5.53 16.39 -23.94
N ASN A 244 4.31 16.62 -23.46
CA ASN A 244 3.88 17.98 -23.15
C ASN A 244 4.57 18.44 -21.85
N LEU A 245 5.62 19.24 -21.98
CA LEU A 245 6.52 19.56 -20.87
C LEU A 245 5.83 20.32 -19.73
N ARG A 246 4.87 21.20 -20.06
CA ARG A 246 4.13 21.94 -19.05
C ARG A 246 3.20 21.02 -18.25
N ASP A 247 2.43 20.17 -18.94
CA ASP A 247 1.54 19.20 -18.31
C ASP A 247 2.34 18.18 -17.48
N ALA A 248 3.47 17.70 -18.03
CA ALA A 248 4.37 16.80 -17.33
C ALA A 248 4.94 17.44 -16.06
N ALA A 249 5.40 18.69 -16.13
CA ALA A 249 5.94 19.42 -14.98
C ALA A 249 4.90 19.61 -13.88
N GLU A 250 3.67 20.02 -14.21
CA GLU A 250 2.58 20.20 -13.24
C GLU A 250 2.28 18.88 -12.49
N LYS A 251 2.19 17.77 -13.20
CA LYS A 251 1.92 16.42 -12.63
C LYS A 251 3.10 15.86 -11.84
N ILE A 252 4.31 16.06 -12.32
CA ILE A 252 5.53 15.64 -11.61
C ILE A 252 5.67 16.43 -10.31
N VAL A 253 5.49 17.74 -10.34
CA VAL A 253 5.57 18.61 -9.16
C VAL A 253 4.51 18.22 -8.14
N TRP A 254 3.28 18.03 -8.57
CA TRP A 254 2.23 17.57 -7.68
C TRP A 254 2.56 16.19 -7.08
N GLY A 255 2.87 15.18 -7.89
CA GLY A 255 3.13 13.82 -7.40
C GLY A 255 4.41 13.69 -6.58
N LYS A 256 5.41 14.56 -6.84
CA LYS A 256 6.66 14.58 -6.07
C LYS A 256 6.53 15.27 -4.73
N PHE A 257 5.84 16.42 -4.67
CA PHE A 257 5.83 17.24 -3.45
C PHE A 257 4.56 17.10 -2.61
N LEU A 258 3.56 16.36 -3.07
CA LEU A 258 2.43 15.87 -2.27
C LEU A 258 2.99 15.20 -1.00
N ASN A 259 2.43 15.50 0.17
CA ASN A 259 2.92 15.01 1.46
C ASN A 259 4.41 15.30 1.71
N ASN A 260 4.92 16.41 1.16
CA ASN A 260 6.36 16.76 1.20
C ASN A 260 7.28 15.66 0.62
N GLY A 261 6.80 14.91 -0.39
CA GLY A 261 7.54 13.82 -1.01
C GLY A 261 7.63 12.53 -0.18
N GLN A 262 6.97 12.46 0.96
CA GLN A 262 6.94 11.30 1.86
C GLN A 262 5.90 10.28 1.40
N THR A 263 6.02 9.85 0.14
CA THR A 263 5.04 9.02 -0.56
C THR A 263 5.74 7.88 -1.29
N CYS A 264 5.36 6.64 -0.98
CA CYS A 264 5.97 5.43 -1.54
C CYS A 264 5.89 5.35 -3.07
N VAL A 265 4.89 5.99 -3.67
CA VAL A 265 4.69 6.08 -5.13
C VAL A 265 5.12 7.43 -5.72
N ALA A 266 5.72 8.34 -4.95
CA ALA A 266 6.24 9.60 -5.50
C ALA A 266 7.33 9.33 -6.55
N PRO A 267 7.44 10.13 -7.62
CA PRO A 267 8.64 10.15 -8.45
C PRO A 267 9.88 10.36 -7.57
N ASP A 268 10.80 9.41 -7.60
CA ASP A 268 12.01 9.49 -6.76
C ASP A 268 13.14 10.18 -7.51
N TYR A 269 13.21 10.00 -8.83
CA TYR A 269 14.11 10.69 -9.75
C TYR A 269 13.48 10.82 -11.14
N LEU A 270 13.98 11.79 -11.93
CA LEU A 270 13.61 11.96 -13.33
C LEU A 270 14.72 11.44 -14.24
N LEU A 271 14.32 10.77 -15.32
CA LEU A 271 15.12 10.54 -16.50
C LEU A 271 14.51 11.39 -17.63
N VAL A 272 15.25 12.37 -18.10
CA VAL A 272 14.76 13.35 -19.07
C VAL A 272 15.59 13.26 -20.34
N GLN A 273 14.95 13.20 -21.50
CA GLN A 273 15.68 13.23 -22.77
C GLN A 273 16.47 14.55 -22.89
N GLU A 274 17.75 14.44 -23.23
CA GLU A 274 18.70 15.55 -23.16
C GLU A 274 18.22 16.80 -23.90
N SER A 275 17.56 16.62 -25.06
CA SER A 275 17.05 17.70 -25.91
C SER A 275 15.99 18.59 -25.23
N VAL A 276 15.24 18.06 -24.26
CA VAL A 276 14.13 18.80 -23.60
C VAL A 276 14.41 19.14 -22.14
N GLN A 277 15.54 18.74 -21.57
CA GLN A 277 15.88 19.00 -20.17
C GLN A 277 15.79 20.50 -19.79
N PRO A 278 16.41 21.46 -20.52
CA PRO A 278 16.39 22.87 -20.12
C PRO A 278 14.97 23.44 -20.07
N ALA A 279 14.13 23.09 -21.06
CA ALA A 279 12.75 23.52 -21.12
C ALA A 279 11.91 22.89 -19.98
N LEU A 280 12.09 21.60 -19.68
CA LEU A 280 11.41 20.93 -18.58
C LEU A 280 11.81 21.52 -17.21
N LEU A 281 13.07 21.85 -16.97
CA LEU A 281 13.54 22.48 -15.74
C LEU A 281 12.87 23.84 -15.53
N THR A 282 12.71 24.62 -16.59
CA THR A 282 11.96 25.90 -16.55
C THR A 282 10.50 25.68 -16.13
N GLU A 283 9.83 24.70 -16.74
CA GLU A 283 8.43 24.40 -16.41
C GLU A 283 8.27 23.82 -15.00
N LEU A 284 9.20 22.95 -14.54
CA LEU A 284 9.19 22.41 -13.17
C LEU A 284 9.35 23.52 -12.13
N THR A 285 10.30 24.43 -12.32
CA THR A 285 10.51 25.58 -11.42
C THR A 285 9.27 26.47 -11.37
N ALA A 286 8.71 26.80 -12.54
CA ALA A 286 7.47 27.57 -12.62
C ALA A 286 6.27 26.86 -11.97
N ALA A 287 6.16 25.53 -12.11
CA ALA A 287 5.10 24.75 -11.48
C ALA A 287 5.24 24.73 -9.95
N ILE A 288 6.45 24.61 -9.40
CA ILE A 288 6.70 24.72 -7.94
C ILE A 288 6.24 26.10 -7.43
N GLN A 289 6.61 27.18 -8.11
CA GLN A 289 6.21 28.53 -7.70
C GLN A 289 4.69 28.71 -7.77
N ARG A 290 4.04 28.23 -8.83
CA ARG A 290 2.56 28.30 -8.93
C ARG A 290 1.86 27.50 -7.83
N ALA A 291 2.37 26.33 -7.49
CA ALA A 291 1.72 25.44 -6.52
C ALA A 291 1.94 25.86 -5.06
N TYR A 292 3.15 26.30 -4.72
CA TYR A 292 3.56 26.49 -3.33
C TYR A 292 3.93 27.93 -2.96
N ASN A 293 3.99 28.85 -3.91
CA ASN A 293 4.29 30.27 -3.67
C ASN A 293 3.40 31.22 -4.48
N PRO A 294 2.06 31.00 -4.58
CA PRO A 294 1.19 31.82 -5.42
C PRO A 294 1.12 33.29 -4.97
N SER A 295 1.36 33.57 -3.70
CA SER A 295 1.35 34.91 -3.14
C SER A 295 2.70 35.64 -3.26
N GLY A 296 3.79 34.93 -3.58
CA GLY A 296 5.15 35.48 -3.56
C GLY A 296 5.75 35.67 -2.16
N ALA A 297 5.08 35.19 -1.10
CA ALA A 297 5.55 35.31 0.29
C ALA A 297 6.68 34.36 0.67
N GLY A 298 7.01 33.41 -0.22
CA GLY A 298 7.97 32.32 0.01
C GLY A 298 7.28 30.98 0.24
N ILE A 299 7.92 29.91 -0.24
CA ILE A 299 7.39 28.53 -0.17
C ILE A 299 7.27 28.06 1.29
N GLU A 300 8.14 28.53 2.18
CA GLU A 300 8.09 28.19 3.60
C GLU A 300 6.76 28.60 4.27
N GLN A 301 6.17 29.70 3.80
CA GLN A 301 4.89 30.24 4.29
C GLN A 301 3.67 29.57 3.64
N SER A 302 3.89 28.60 2.77
CA SER A 302 2.80 27.91 2.07
C SER A 302 1.92 27.09 3.01
N ASP A 303 0.61 27.32 2.95
CA ASP A 303 -0.39 26.47 3.60
C ASP A 303 -0.67 25.18 2.82
N SER A 304 -0.04 25.04 1.65
CA SER A 304 -0.22 23.87 0.77
C SER A 304 0.94 22.85 0.85
N LEU A 305 1.90 23.05 1.75
CA LEU A 305 3.07 22.20 1.88
C LEU A 305 3.17 21.59 3.29
N ALA A 306 3.11 20.25 3.38
CA ALA A 306 3.36 19.51 4.62
C ALA A 306 4.82 19.69 5.09
N ARG A 307 5.14 19.16 6.26
CA ARG A 307 6.49 19.15 6.82
C ARG A 307 7.05 17.73 6.86
N VAL A 308 8.36 17.60 6.98
CA VAL A 308 8.99 16.31 7.28
C VAL A 308 8.54 15.85 8.66
N VAL A 309 8.19 14.57 8.78
CA VAL A 309 7.47 14.03 9.94
C VAL A 309 8.19 14.23 11.28
N ASN A 310 9.52 14.18 11.30
CA ASN A 310 10.32 14.34 12.52
C ASN A 310 11.77 14.75 12.22
N LYS A 311 12.51 15.09 13.28
CA LYS A 311 13.91 15.53 13.22
C LYS A 311 14.85 14.47 12.62
N GLN A 312 14.61 13.19 12.87
CA GLN A 312 15.46 12.11 12.34
C GLN A 312 15.36 12.04 10.81
N HIS A 313 14.14 12.06 10.25
CA HIS A 313 13.93 12.09 8.81
C HIS A 313 14.41 13.40 8.19
N PHE A 314 14.22 14.53 8.89
CA PHE A 314 14.76 15.82 8.45
C PHE A 314 16.29 15.76 8.30
N ALA A 315 17.02 15.35 9.34
CA ALA A 315 18.48 15.25 9.32
C ALA A 315 18.98 14.29 8.21
N ARG A 316 18.28 13.16 7.98
CA ARG A 316 18.61 12.24 6.87
C ARG A 316 18.48 12.92 5.51
N LEU A 317 17.40 13.68 5.28
CA LEU A 317 17.14 14.36 4.02
C LEU A 317 18.15 15.51 3.76
N VAL A 318 18.46 16.28 4.81
CA VAL A 318 19.53 17.32 4.73
C VAL A 318 20.85 16.66 4.39
N GLY A 319 21.20 15.55 5.03
CA GLY A 319 22.44 14.81 4.71
C GLY A 319 22.48 14.25 3.29
N LEU A 320 21.32 13.93 2.66
CA LEU A 320 21.28 13.57 1.24
C LEU A 320 21.53 14.76 0.33
N LEU A 321 20.97 15.91 0.68
CA LEU A 321 21.18 17.16 -0.06
C LEU A 321 22.62 17.61 -0.02
N GLU A 322 23.21 17.63 1.17
CA GLU A 322 24.63 18.01 1.40
C GLU A 322 25.60 17.05 0.70
N ASP A 323 25.36 15.72 0.76
CA ASP A 323 26.17 14.73 0.06
C ASP A 323 26.14 14.96 -1.46
N ALA A 324 24.96 15.21 -2.02
CA ALA A 324 24.81 15.46 -3.46
C ALA A 324 25.57 16.73 -3.88
N GLN A 325 25.40 17.84 -3.15
CA GLN A 325 26.10 19.11 -3.44
C GLN A 325 27.62 19.00 -3.28
N THR A 326 28.09 18.38 -2.20
CA THR A 326 29.51 18.15 -1.96
C THR A 326 30.17 17.33 -3.07
N LYS A 327 29.44 16.40 -3.66
CA LYS A 327 29.89 15.59 -4.79
C LYS A 327 29.78 16.28 -6.14
N GLY A 328 29.16 17.47 -6.22
CA GLY A 328 29.11 18.28 -7.43
C GLY A 328 27.72 18.44 -8.06
N ALA A 329 26.66 17.97 -7.40
CA ALA A 329 25.30 18.25 -7.86
C ALA A 329 24.99 19.76 -7.77
N THR A 330 24.18 20.24 -8.71
CA THR A 330 23.78 21.64 -8.82
C THR A 330 22.31 21.80 -8.44
N LEU A 331 21.99 22.84 -7.66
CA LEU A 331 20.62 23.23 -7.40
C LEU A 331 20.03 23.95 -8.63
N ALA A 332 18.99 23.40 -9.22
CA ALA A 332 18.21 24.10 -10.23
C ALA A 332 17.16 25.01 -9.58
N THR A 333 16.60 24.59 -8.43
CA THR A 333 15.71 25.39 -7.58
C THR A 333 15.66 24.79 -6.18
N GLY A 334 15.26 25.60 -5.19
CA GLY A 334 15.11 25.17 -3.79
C GLY A 334 16.43 25.13 -3.02
N GLY A 335 16.53 24.27 -2.03
CA GLY A 335 17.72 24.06 -1.20
C GLY A 335 17.64 24.70 0.18
N THR A 336 16.61 25.51 0.47
CA THR A 336 16.42 26.11 1.79
C THR A 336 15.91 25.10 2.78
N VAL A 337 16.45 25.12 4.00
CA VAL A 337 16.05 24.23 5.09
C VAL A 337 15.83 25.00 6.38
N ASP A 338 14.84 24.61 7.18
CA ASP A 338 14.64 25.11 8.55
C ASP A 338 14.38 23.93 9.49
N GLU A 339 15.38 23.65 10.32
CA GLU A 339 15.29 22.56 11.28
C GLU A 339 14.20 22.76 12.33
N ALA A 340 13.96 24.03 12.75
CA ALA A 340 12.94 24.32 13.77
C ALA A 340 11.55 23.87 13.33
N GLN A 341 11.26 24.02 12.05
CA GLN A 341 9.97 23.68 11.43
C GLN A 341 9.94 22.31 10.73
N ASN A 342 11.02 21.52 10.73
CA ASN A 342 11.19 20.36 9.87
C ASN A 342 10.92 20.68 8.38
N TYR A 343 11.26 21.90 7.95
CA TYR A 343 11.02 22.39 6.61
C TYR A 343 12.21 22.08 5.70
N ILE A 344 11.92 21.52 4.55
CA ILE A 344 12.84 21.42 3.40
C ILE A 344 12.09 21.90 2.19
N GLU A 345 12.65 22.90 1.51
CA GLU A 345 12.08 23.46 0.31
C GLU A 345 12.00 22.40 -0.81
N PRO A 346 10.93 22.36 -1.63
CA PRO A 346 10.89 21.60 -2.86
C PRO A 346 12.14 21.86 -3.71
N THR A 347 13.01 20.86 -3.84
CA THR A 347 14.37 21.02 -4.37
C THR A 347 14.58 20.16 -5.59
N ILE A 348 15.07 20.74 -6.68
CA ILE A 348 15.47 20.05 -7.90
C ILE A 348 17.00 20.07 -8.02
N LEU A 349 17.58 18.88 -8.19
CA LEU A 349 19.02 18.65 -8.35
C LEU A 349 19.33 18.24 -9.78
N THR A 350 20.34 18.86 -10.38
CA THR A 350 20.91 18.53 -11.70
C THR A 350 22.39 18.17 -11.56
N ASN A 351 23.00 17.63 -12.60
CA ASN A 351 24.41 17.22 -12.61
C ASN A 351 24.75 16.29 -11.43
N VAL A 352 23.79 15.43 -11.02
CA VAL A 352 23.94 14.56 -9.85
C VAL A 352 24.91 13.44 -10.17
N PRO A 353 26.06 13.36 -9.49
CA PRO A 353 27.02 12.28 -9.71
C PRO A 353 26.46 10.91 -9.37
N ALA A 354 26.83 9.88 -10.13
CA ALA A 354 26.35 8.51 -9.92
C ALA A 354 26.63 7.95 -8.51
N THR A 355 27.63 8.50 -7.82
CA THR A 355 28.02 8.13 -6.44
C THR A 355 27.25 8.88 -5.36
N ALA A 356 26.34 9.80 -5.71
CA ALA A 356 25.55 10.55 -4.74
C ALA A 356 24.52 9.65 -4.08
N ARG A 357 24.43 9.66 -2.74
CA ARG A 357 23.50 8.83 -1.96
C ARG A 357 22.03 9.03 -2.35
N VAL A 358 21.68 10.22 -2.82
CA VAL A 358 20.34 10.55 -3.32
C VAL A 358 19.91 9.66 -4.51
N LEU A 359 20.86 9.02 -5.22
CA LEU A 359 20.59 8.05 -6.29
C LEU A 359 20.63 6.58 -5.83
N GLU A 360 21.11 6.30 -4.62
CA GLU A 360 21.24 4.94 -4.07
C GLU A 360 20.03 4.57 -3.20
N GLU A 361 19.70 5.41 -2.20
CA GLU A 361 18.59 5.17 -1.27
C GLU A 361 17.30 5.88 -1.72
N GLU A 362 16.14 5.34 -1.34
CA GLU A 362 14.84 6.00 -1.53
C GLU A 362 14.82 7.33 -0.80
N ILE A 363 14.50 8.41 -1.50
CA ILE A 363 14.57 9.77 -0.94
C ILE A 363 13.50 9.97 0.13
N PHE A 364 12.25 9.65 -0.18
CA PHE A 364 11.10 9.81 0.73
C PHE A 364 11.02 11.22 1.33
N GLY A 365 11.16 12.23 0.46
CA GLY A 365 11.23 13.64 0.83
C GLY A 365 11.26 14.56 -0.40
N PRO A 366 11.35 15.90 -0.20
CA PRO A 366 11.13 16.89 -1.25
C PRO A 366 12.39 17.18 -2.10
N LEU A 367 13.21 16.18 -2.37
CA LEU A 367 14.38 16.29 -3.25
C LEU A 367 14.14 15.52 -4.54
N LEU A 368 14.36 16.13 -5.70
CA LEU A 368 14.13 15.55 -7.02
C LEU A 368 15.40 15.63 -7.88
N PRO A 369 16.20 14.56 -7.95
CA PRO A 369 17.30 14.45 -8.90
C PRO A 369 16.79 14.32 -10.33
N VAL A 370 17.42 15.05 -11.25
CA VAL A 370 17.13 15.03 -12.69
C VAL A 370 18.38 14.54 -13.42
N LEU A 371 18.26 13.40 -14.08
CA LEU A 371 19.26 12.76 -14.91
C LEU A 371 18.86 12.88 -16.38
N THR A 372 19.82 12.86 -17.29
CA THR A 372 19.58 12.90 -18.73
C THR A 372 19.83 11.55 -19.38
N PHE A 373 19.17 11.31 -20.51
CA PHE A 373 19.42 10.20 -21.43
C PHE A 373 19.35 10.67 -22.88
N LYS A 374 20.00 9.95 -23.79
CA LYS A 374 19.99 10.22 -25.23
C LYS A 374 18.97 9.39 -25.99
N ASN A 375 18.81 8.13 -25.59
CA ASN A 375 17.89 7.18 -26.21
C ASN A 375 17.20 6.31 -25.15
N LEU A 376 16.05 5.74 -25.47
CA LEU A 376 15.24 4.96 -24.51
C LEU A 376 15.94 3.71 -23.95
N PRO A 377 16.77 2.96 -24.69
CA PRO A 377 17.53 1.85 -24.10
C PRO A 377 18.39 2.25 -22.88
N GLU A 378 19.00 3.44 -22.89
CA GLU A 378 19.73 3.94 -21.72
C GLU A 378 18.85 4.02 -20.46
N THR A 379 17.58 4.39 -20.61
CA THR A 379 16.65 4.47 -19.47
C THR A 379 16.31 3.08 -18.92
N THR A 380 16.03 2.13 -19.80
CA THR A 380 15.69 0.76 -19.38
C THR A 380 16.89 0.06 -18.76
N ASP A 381 18.09 0.26 -19.29
CA ASP A 381 19.35 -0.27 -18.71
C ASP A 381 19.60 0.32 -17.32
N TYR A 382 19.43 1.65 -17.18
CA TYR A 382 19.62 2.33 -15.90
C TYR A 382 18.64 1.86 -14.84
N ILE A 383 17.36 1.70 -15.19
CA ILE A 383 16.30 1.29 -14.26
C ILE A 383 16.45 -0.19 -13.90
N ASN A 384 16.67 -1.06 -14.90
CA ASN A 384 16.73 -2.51 -14.71
C ASN A 384 18.02 -2.97 -13.99
N ALA A 385 19.09 -2.17 -14.00
CA ALA A 385 20.29 -2.41 -13.19
C ALA A 385 20.04 -2.20 -11.68
N ARG A 386 18.87 -1.69 -11.30
CA ARG A 386 18.48 -1.38 -9.92
C ARG A 386 17.37 -2.29 -9.41
N LEU A 387 17.05 -2.18 -8.12
CA LEU A 387 15.93 -2.89 -7.52
C LEU A 387 14.60 -2.41 -8.15
N LYS A 388 13.68 -3.34 -8.33
CA LYS A 388 12.38 -3.06 -8.97
C LYS A 388 11.59 -2.01 -8.20
N PRO A 389 11.17 -0.90 -8.85
CA PRO A 389 10.43 0.17 -8.21
C PRO A 389 8.99 -0.25 -7.89
N LEU A 390 8.37 0.45 -6.95
CA LEU A 390 6.94 0.31 -6.65
C LEU A 390 6.08 0.88 -7.78
N ALA A 391 6.49 2.01 -8.34
CA ALA A 391 5.81 2.65 -9.47
C ALA A 391 6.81 3.09 -10.55
N GLN A 392 6.36 3.16 -11.80
CA GLN A 392 7.06 3.83 -12.90
C GLN A 392 6.13 4.83 -13.58
N TYR A 393 6.69 5.92 -14.06
CA TYR A 393 5.95 6.98 -14.76
C TYR A 393 6.56 7.26 -16.12
N VAL A 394 5.70 7.40 -17.13
CA VAL A 394 6.11 7.64 -18.52
C VAL A 394 5.38 8.87 -19.04
N PHE A 395 6.10 9.92 -19.35
CA PHE A 395 5.59 11.13 -20.00
C PHE A 395 6.02 11.13 -21.46
N SER A 396 5.09 10.85 -22.35
CA SER A 396 5.31 10.71 -23.79
C SER A 396 3.99 10.78 -24.54
N THR A 397 3.96 11.42 -25.70
CA THR A 397 2.84 11.35 -26.66
C THR A 397 3.05 10.26 -27.72
N ASN A 398 4.28 9.74 -27.86
CA ASN A 398 4.61 8.66 -28.78
C ASN A 398 4.15 7.30 -28.24
N ALA A 399 3.29 6.61 -28.95
CA ALA A 399 2.72 5.32 -28.53
C ALA A 399 3.77 4.20 -28.47
N GLU A 400 4.76 4.20 -29.36
CA GLU A 400 5.82 3.20 -29.40
C GLU A 400 6.77 3.36 -28.20
N ASN A 401 7.14 4.61 -27.85
CA ASN A 401 7.96 4.91 -26.69
C ASN A 401 7.27 4.47 -25.40
N ARG A 402 5.97 4.79 -25.24
CA ARG A 402 5.19 4.33 -24.07
C ARG A 402 5.17 2.82 -23.96
N ARG A 403 4.89 2.13 -25.07
CA ARG A 403 4.87 0.67 -25.10
C ARG A 403 6.24 0.09 -24.75
N TYR A 404 7.31 0.63 -25.38
CA TYR A 404 8.67 0.18 -25.13
C TYR A 404 9.02 0.24 -23.62
N LEU A 405 8.75 1.38 -22.96
CA LEU A 405 9.05 1.56 -21.53
C LEU A 405 8.19 0.66 -20.64
N LEU A 406 6.89 0.49 -20.95
CA LEU A 406 6.01 -0.38 -20.19
C LEU A 406 6.37 -1.87 -20.33
N ASP A 407 6.79 -2.30 -21.52
CA ASP A 407 7.11 -3.71 -21.79
C ASP A 407 8.50 -4.10 -21.24
N ASN A 408 9.43 -3.15 -21.11
CA ASN A 408 10.82 -3.43 -20.74
C ASN A 408 11.21 -3.06 -19.28
N ILE A 409 10.30 -2.44 -18.52
CA ILE A 409 10.55 -2.10 -17.10
C ILE A 409 9.57 -2.85 -16.21
N SER A 410 10.07 -3.62 -15.25
CA SER A 410 9.24 -4.31 -14.25
C SER A 410 9.05 -3.43 -13.03
N ALA A 411 7.79 -3.04 -12.74
CA ALA A 411 7.39 -2.24 -11.59
C ALA A 411 6.13 -2.81 -10.91
N GLY A 412 5.82 -2.35 -9.72
CA GLY A 412 4.58 -2.71 -9.02
C GLY A 412 3.33 -2.17 -9.73
N GLY A 413 3.39 -0.93 -10.21
CA GLY A 413 2.38 -0.25 -11.01
C GLY A 413 3.00 0.75 -11.98
N ALA A 414 2.21 1.32 -12.89
CA ALA A 414 2.66 2.30 -13.86
C ALA A 414 1.65 3.42 -14.08
N GLY A 415 2.14 4.65 -14.30
CA GLY A 415 1.36 5.80 -14.76
C GLY A 415 1.87 6.31 -16.11
N VAL A 416 0.96 6.62 -17.03
CA VAL A 416 1.28 7.22 -18.33
C VAL A 416 0.69 8.62 -18.38
N ASN A 417 1.54 9.63 -18.59
CA ASN A 417 1.20 11.05 -18.55
C ASN A 417 0.45 11.46 -17.27
N GLU A 418 0.76 10.76 -16.17
CA GLU A 418 0.20 11.01 -14.84
C GLU A 418 1.13 10.42 -13.77
N THR A 419 1.02 10.93 -12.54
CA THR A 419 1.72 10.40 -11.37
C THR A 419 0.72 9.99 -10.29
N VAL A 420 1.11 9.13 -9.37
CA VAL A 420 0.43 8.67 -8.14
C VAL A 420 -1.03 8.20 -8.25
N LEU A 421 -1.84 8.72 -9.19
CA LEU A 421 -3.28 8.45 -9.28
C LEU A 421 -3.65 6.99 -9.52
N HIS A 422 -2.76 6.19 -10.13
CA HIS A 422 -2.97 4.75 -10.30
C HIS A 422 -3.14 4.04 -8.95
N PHE A 423 -2.53 4.57 -7.88
CA PHE A 423 -2.65 4.06 -6.52
C PHE A 423 -4.05 4.27 -5.93
N ALA A 424 -4.73 5.37 -6.28
CA ALA A 424 -6.08 5.69 -5.83
C ALA A 424 -7.19 4.97 -6.63
N HIS A 425 -6.82 4.25 -7.71
CA HIS A 425 -7.80 3.58 -8.58
C HIS A 425 -8.27 2.25 -7.97
N PRO A 426 -9.55 2.10 -7.56
CA PRO A 426 -10.00 0.96 -6.76
C PRO A 426 -10.06 -0.38 -7.51
N GLU A 427 -9.96 -0.38 -8.85
CA GLU A 427 -9.95 -1.61 -9.66
C GLU A 427 -8.55 -2.03 -10.11
N LEU A 428 -7.54 -1.17 -9.91
CA LEU A 428 -6.16 -1.54 -10.20
C LEU A 428 -5.54 -2.27 -8.99
N PRO A 429 -4.87 -3.42 -9.21
CA PRO A 429 -4.17 -4.09 -8.14
C PRO A 429 -2.95 -3.26 -7.73
N THR A 430 -2.95 -2.76 -6.52
CA THR A 430 -1.85 -1.97 -5.96
C THR A 430 -0.90 -2.86 -5.19
N GLY A 431 0.39 -2.65 -5.34
CA GLY A 431 1.42 -3.37 -4.59
C GLY A 431 2.68 -3.61 -5.41
N GLY A 432 3.78 -3.85 -4.71
CA GLY A 432 5.10 -3.98 -5.28
C GLY A 432 5.40 -5.30 -5.97
N VAL A 433 6.66 -5.43 -6.41
CA VAL A 433 7.24 -6.63 -7.00
C VAL A 433 8.71 -6.76 -6.55
N GLY A 434 9.10 -7.93 -6.04
CA GLY A 434 10.44 -8.15 -5.53
C GLY A 434 10.74 -7.26 -4.31
N ASN A 435 11.72 -6.36 -4.41
CA ASN A 435 12.11 -5.50 -3.29
C ASN A 435 11.05 -4.45 -2.91
N SER A 436 10.15 -4.10 -3.84
CA SER A 436 9.08 -3.12 -3.56
C SER A 436 7.81 -3.73 -2.96
N GLY A 437 7.72 -5.05 -2.82
CA GLY A 437 6.60 -5.66 -2.12
C GLY A 437 6.27 -7.09 -2.49
N LEU A 438 5.30 -7.65 -1.75
CA LEU A 438 4.75 -9.00 -1.92
C LEU A 438 3.23 -8.95 -1.72
N GLY A 439 2.49 -9.52 -2.64
CA GLY A 439 1.02 -9.45 -2.61
C GLY A 439 0.48 -8.20 -3.28
N LYS A 440 -0.82 -7.99 -3.16
CA LYS A 440 -1.55 -6.85 -3.72
C LYS A 440 -2.63 -6.38 -2.76
N ALA A 441 -2.92 -5.10 -2.78
CA ALA A 441 -3.94 -4.42 -1.98
C ALA A 441 -4.99 -3.74 -2.87
N HIS A 442 -5.92 -3.07 -2.25
CA HIS A 442 -7.04 -2.30 -2.78
C HIS A 442 -8.10 -3.11 -3.53
N GLY A 443 -9.34 -2.70 -3.40
CA GLY A 443 -10.50 -3.27 -4.08
C GLY A 443 -10.59 -4.79 -3.96
N HIS A 444 -10.78 -5.46 -5.08
CA HIS A 444 -10.87 -6.92 -5.10
C HIS A 444 -9.57 -7.61 -4.68
N SER A 445 -8.43 -7.06 -5.05
CA SER A 445 -7.12 -7.61 -4.67
C SER A 445 -6.91 -7.52 -3.16
N GLY A 446 -7.27 -6.40 -2.53
CA GLY A 446 -7.26 -6.24 -1.07
C GLY A 446 -8.20 -7.22 -0.36
N PHE A 447 -9.43 -7.38 -0.87
CA PHE A 447 -10.36 -8.38 -0.34
C PHE A 447 -9.77 -9.80 -0.40
N LEU A 448 -9.12 -10.18 -1.52
CA LEU A 448 -8.47 -11.48 -1.67
C LEU A 448 -7.22 -11.62 -0.79
N ALA A 449 -6.46 -10.56 -0.56
CA ALA A 449 -5.31 -10.58 0.34
C ALA A 449 -5.68 -11.04 1.77
N PHE A 450 -6.89 -10.72 2.21
CA PHE A 450 -7.44 -11.13 3.52
C PHE A 450 -8.37 -12.33 3.45
N SER A 451 -8.45 -13.01 2.30
CA SER A 451 -9.32 -14.17 2.06
C SER A 451 -8.51 -15.43 1.76
N ASN A 452 -9.08 -16.58 2.09
CA ASN A 452 -8.63 -17.88 1.59
C ASN A 452 -9.56 -18.31 0.45
N GLU A 453 -9.01 -18.57 -0.74
CA GLU A 453 -9.72 -19.12 -1.88
C GLU A 453 -9.73 -20.65 -1.79
N LYS A 454 -10.85 -21.21 -1.35
CA LYS A 454 -11.02 -22.65 -1.19
C LYS A 454 -11.63 -23.27 -2.44
N GLY A 455 -10.89 -24.16 -3.12
CA GLY A 455 -11.41 -24.98 -4.19
C GLY A 455 -12.38 -26.03 -3.65
N VAL A 456 -13.59 -26.09 -4.20
CA VAL A 456 -14.61 -27.08 -3.83
C VAL A 456 -15.08 -27.83 -5.08
N MET A 457 -15.05 -29.14 -5.00
CA MET A 457 -15.61 -30.03 -6.03
C MET A 457 -16.69 -30.90 -5.43
N ARG A 458 -17.83 -30.94 -6.08
CA ARG A 458 -18.96 -31.81 -5.71
C ARG A 458 -19.21 -32.81 -6.81
N GLN A 459 -19.10 -34.08 -6.47
CA GLN A 459 -19.44 -35.20 -7.34
C GLN A 459 -20.88 -35.68 -7.04
N ARG A 460 -21.61 -36.07 -8.07
CA ARG A 460 -22.89 -36.77 -7.91
C ARG A 460 -22.64 -38.18 -7.39
N VAL A 461 -23.35 -38.60 -6.35
CA VAL A 461 -23.22 -39.93 -5.77
C VAL A 461 -23.60 -41.00 -6.79
N GLY A 462 -22.77 -42.02 -6.93
CA GLY A 462 -22.99 -43.16 -7.86
C GLY A 462 -22.69 -42.89 -9.34
N LEU A 463 -22.45 -41.67 -9.75
CA LEU A 463 -22.17 -41.29 -11.13
C LEU A 463 -20.84 -40.54 -11.24
N THR A 464 -19.77 -41.28 -11.57
CA THR A 464 -18.47 -40.66 -11.88
C THR A 464 -17.80 -41.42 -13.02
N GLY A 465 -17.46 -40.70 -14.10
CA GLY A 465 -16.77 -41.23 -15.26
C GLY A 465 -15.40 -41.83 -14.90
N ILE A 466 -14.70 -41.19 -13.93
CA ILE A 466 -13.36 -41.64 -13.50
C ILE A 466 -13.36 -42.98 -12.79
N LYS A 467 -14.54 -43.44 -12.31
CA LYS A 467 -14.66 -44.78 -11.67
C LYS A 467 -14.23 -45.92 -12.60
N ALA A 468 -14.39 -45.76 -13.92
CA ALA A 468 -13.92 -46.71 -14.92
C ALA A 468 -12.38 -46.87 -14.94
N MET A 469 -11.67 -45.93 -14.31
CA MET A 469 -10.20 -45.93 -14.20
C MET A 469 -9.70 -46.28 -12.79
N TYR A 470 -10.59 -46.67 -11.88
CA TYR A 470 -10.19 -47.12 -10.52
C TYR A 470 -9.54 -48.51 -10.60
N PRO A 471 -8.67 -48.84 -9.63
CA PRO A 471 -8.13 -50.20 -9.53
C PRO A 471 -9.25 -51.25 -9.39
N PRO A 472 -9.01 -52.52 -9.84
CA PRO A 472 -7.74 -53.01 -10.33
C PRO A 472 -7.40 -52.56 -11.75
N TYR A 473 -6.14 -52.15 -12.00
CA TYR A 473 -5.65 -51.67 -13.29
C TYR A 473 -5.50 -52.76 -14.32
N THR A 474 -6.61 -53.28 -14.77
CA THR A 474 -6.65 -54.33 -15.83
C THR A 474 -6.21 -53.75 -17.17
N GLY A 475 -5.89 -54.60 -18.16
CA GLY A 475 -5.50 -54.16 -19.50
C GLY A 475 -6.56 -53.24 -20.19
N LYS A 476 -7.85 -53.36 -19.83
CA LYS A 476 -8.91 -52.44 -20.28
C LYS A 476 -8.77 -51.04 -19.65
N VAL A 477 -8.47 -51.01 -18.36
CA VAL A 477 -8.28 -49.75 -17.62
C VAL A 477 -7.02 -49.04 -18.11
N GLN A 478 -5.92 -49.80 -18.32
CA GLN A 478 -4.68 -49.24 -18.88
C GLN A 478 -4.91 -48.59 -20.27
N LYS A 479 -5.59 -49.31 -21.17
CA LYS A 479 -5.93 -48.73 -22.50
C LYS A 479 -6.76 -47.49 -22.41
N LEU A 480 -7.73 -47.38 -21.48
CA LEU A 480 -8.53 -46.21 -21.27
C LEU A 480 -7.69 -45.03 -20.76
N ILE A 481 -6.75 -45.29 -19.82
CA ILE A 481 -5.81 -44.28 -19.33
C ILE A 481 -4.85 -43.84 -20.44
N GLU A 482 -4.31 -44.76 -21.25
CA GLU A 482 -3.47 -44.45 -22.41
C GLU A 482 -4.19 -43.55 -23.43
N LEU A 483 -5.48 -43.82 -23.71
CA LEU A 483 -6.30 -43.01 -24.57
C LEU A 483 -6.48 -41.58 -24.03
N LEU A 484 -6.72 -41.47 -22.72
CA LEU A 484 -6.80 -40.18 -22.03
C LEU A 484 -5.49 -39.37 -22.13
N VAL A 485 -4.35 -40.01 -21.87
CA VAL A 485 -3.02 -39.38 -21.94
C VAL A 485 -2.67 -38.96 -23.37
N LYS A 486 -3.16 -39.72 -24.39
CA LYS A 486 -2.90 -39.41 -25.80
C LYS A 486 -3.66 -38.18 -26.30
N TYR A 487 -4.85 -37.86 -25.74
CA TYR A 487 -5.75 -36.82 -26.23
C TYR A 487 -5.91 -35.62 -25.27
N LEU A 488 -5.16 -35.57 -24.19
CA LEU A 488 -4.92 -34.40 -23.33
C LEU A 488 -3.59 -33.74 -23.68
#